data_c72db33c110db2114b2ad114e0d61976
#
_entry.id   c72db33c110db2114b2ad114e0d61976
#
_cell.length_a   1.000
_cell.length_b   1.000
_cell.length_c   1.000
_cell.angle_alpha   90.00
_cell.angle_beta   90.00
_cell.angle_gamma   90.00
#
_symmetry.space_group_name_H-M   'P 1'
#
loop_
_entity.id
_entity.type
_entity.pdbx_description
1 polymer ?
#
loop_
_entity_poly.entity_id
_entity_poly.type
_entity_poly.pdbx_seq_one_letter_code
_entity_poly.pdbx_strand_id
1 'polypeptide(L)'
;MKRLIIAVIAIMMMGVSVAQTSKTASKAPASSGKATVTTTTAKPAAAANITGAEISFEKKTIDYGTLKVGDVRAVEMVYTNIGKKPLLLENVTTNCDCTEVEWSRKPLMPGKSDVIKVTYTAKNPGLISKWVTVMSNAETDRVILKTSGKVEEK
;
A
#
# COMPACT_ATOMS: atom_id res chain seq x y z
N MET A 1 -27.27 25.40 -38.99
CA MET A 1 -27.30 26.85 -39.35
C MET A 1 -26.65 27.61 -38.21
N LYS A 2 -25.53 28.33 -38.59
CA LYS A 2 -25.03 29.58 -37.97
C LYS A 2 -24.42 29.43 -36.56
N ARG A 3 -23.23 29.70 -36.35
CA ARG A 3 -22.04 30.58 -36.62
C ARG A 3 -21.33 30.68 -35.26
N LEU A 4 -20.11 30.19 -35.10
CA LEU A 4 -18.85 30.91 -35.25
C LEU A 4 -18.76 32.20 -34.45
N ILE A 5 -18.00 32.24 -33.36
CA ILE A 5 -17.23 33.42 -32.96
C ILE A 5 -15.92 32.91 -32.33
N ILE A 6 -14.86 33.25 -33.02
CA ILE A 6 -13.46 33.20 -32.67
C ILE A 6 -13.17 34.47 -31.85
N ALA A 7 -12.50 34.37 -30.75
CA ALA A 7 -11.78 35.49 -30.19
C ALA A 7 -10.40 35.03 -29.67
N VAL A 8 -9.43 35.31 -30.51
CA VAL A 8 -8.00 35.32 -30.26
C VAL A 8 -7.69 36.55 -29.40
N ILE A 9 -7.03 36.37 -28.27
CA ILE A 9 -6.23 37.43 -27.67
C ILE A 9 -4.89 36.85 -27.28
N ALA A 10 -3.92 37.17 -28.12
CA ALA A 10 -2.50 37.08 -27.79
C ALA A 10 -2.10 38.34 -27.01
N ILE A 11 -1.47 38.19 -25.87
CA ILE A 11 -0.66 39.26 -25.30
C ILE A 11 0.65 38.66 -24.86
N MET A 12 1.67 39.08 -25.58
CA MET A 12 3.11 39.08 -25.29
C MET A 12 3.41 39.83 -23.96
N MET A 13 4.45 39.44 -23.31
CA MET A 13 5.62 40.24 -22.96
C MET A 13 6.34 39.65 -21.77
N MET A 14 7.62 39.28 -22.02
CA MET A 14 8.89 39.69 -21.39
C MET A 14 8.99 39.49 -19.87
N GLY A 15 9.80 38.58 -19.39
CA GLY A 15 11.28 38.71 -19.36
C GLY A 15 11.68 39.15 -17.97
N VAL A 16 12.43 38.36 -17.26
CA VAL A 16 13.65 38.78 -16.52
C VAL A 16 14.28 37.54 -15.88
N SER A 17 15.47 37.22 -16.32
CA SER A 17 16.47 36.40 -15.64
C SER A 17 16.93 37.09 -14.36
N VAL A 18 16.99 36.34 -13.27
CA VAL A 18 17.96 36.60 -12.18
C VAL A 18 18.50 35.26 -11.70
N ALA A 19 19.71 35.00 -12.11
CA ALA A 19 20.61 34.07 -11.45
C ALA A 19 21.04 34.67 -10.10
N GLN A 20 20.89 33.93 -9.01
CA GLN A 20 21.68 34.18 -7.81
C GLN A 20 22.16 32.87 -7.20
N THR A 21 23.39 32.62 -7.47
CA THR A 21 24.32 31.79 -6.73
C THR A 21 24.52 32.39 -5.35
N SER A 22 24.27 31.65 -4.28
CA SER A 22 24.97 31.87 -3.03
C SER A 22 25.08 30.59 -2.24
N LYS A 23 26.27 30.10 -2.25
CA LYS A 23 26.97 29.18 -1.38
C LYS A 23 27.11 29.80 -0.02
N THR A 24 26.55 29.22 1.04
CA THR A 24 27.06 29.45 2.40
C THR A 24 26.81 28.21 3.25
N ALA A 25 27.91 27.61 3.64
CA ALA A 25 27.99 26.61 4.68
C ALA A 25 27.81 27.30 6.05
N SER A 26 27.04 26.72 6.96
CA SER A 26 27.22 26.95 8.41
C SER A 26 26.56 25.83 9.20
N LYS A 27 27.41 24.99 9.74
CA LYS A 27 27.62 24.65 11.16
C LYS A 27 26.38 24.24 11.98
N ALA A 28 26.37 22.96 12.37
CA ALA A 28 25.54 22.38 13.43
C ALA A 28 25.71 23.10 14.78
N PRO A 29 24.71 23.04 15.66
CA PRO A 29 25.05 22.48 16.95
C PRO A 29 24.12 21.33 17.36
N ALA A 30 24.75 20.38 18.05
CA ALA A 30 24.14 19.29 18.75
C ALA A 30 23.21 19.81 19.87
N SER A 31 22.02 19.20 20.00
CA SER A 31 21.30 19.18 21.26
C SER A 31 20.72 17.80 21.47
N SER A 32 21.23 17.20 22.51
CA SER A 32 20.86 15.96 23.15
C SER A 32 19.39 15.99 23.55
N GLY A 33 18.60 15.07 23.00
CA GLY A 33 17.25 14.74 23.42
C GLY A 33 17.08 13.23 23.41
N LYS A 34 17.38 12.60 24.55
CA LYS A 34 17.22 11.17 24.81
C LYS A 34 15.74 10.84 24.81
N ALA A 35 15.21 10.39 23.69
CA ALA A 35 13.95 9.68 23.62
C ALA A 35 14.25 8.19 23.43
N THR A 36 14.06 7.43 24.48
CA THR A 36 14.13 5.97 24.48
C THR A 36 12.96 5.44 23.63
N VAL A 37 13.22 5.22 22.36
CA VAL A 37 12.33 4.41 21.53
C VAL A 37 12.65 2.97 21.86
N THR A 38 11.76 2.32 22.59
CA THR A 38 11.77 0.88 22.76
C THR A 38 11.48 0.24 21.41
N THR A 39 12.55 -0.04 20.67
CA THR A 39 12.50 -0.85 19.46
C THR A 39 12.18 -2.27 19.89
N THR A 40 10.90 -2.63 19.84
CA THR A 40 10.52 -4.04 19.86
C THR A 40 10.99 -4.63 18.55
N THR A 41 12.19 -5.16 18.56
CA THR A 41 12.77 -5.95 17.48
C THR A 41 11.91 -7.22 17.33
N ALA A 42 10.94 -7.18 16.45
CA ALA A 42 10.33 -8.39 15.93
C ALA A 42 11.45 -9.15 15.19
N LYS A 43 11.93 -10.22 15.83
CA LYS A 43 12.89 -11.17 15.27
C LYS A 43 12.43 -11.58 13.87
N PRO A 44 13.22 -11.35 12.81
CA PRO A 44 12.91 -11.90 11.51
C PRO A 44 13.00 -13.42 11.62
N ALA A 45 11.89 -14.11 11.42
CA ALA A 45 11.85 -15.54 11.30
C ALA A 45 12.76 -15.96 10.16
N ALA A 46 13.77 -16.76 10.52
CA ALA A 46 14.63 -17.61 9.69
C ALA A 46 14.90 -17.08 8.27
N ALA A 47 16.05 -16.45 8.10
CA ALA A 47 16.70 -16.33 6.80
C ALA A 47 17.12 -17.74 6.34
N ALA A 48 16.16 -18.55 5.91
CA ALA A 48 16.41 -19.66 5.02
C ALA A 48 17.11 -19.10 3.77
N ASN A 49 17.93 -19.89 3.12
CA ASN A 49 18.74 -19.52 1.95
C ASN A 49 17.81 -19.18 0.76
N ILE A 50 17.08 -18.06 0.85
CA ILE A 50 16.12 -17.60 -0.15
C ILE A 50 16.92 -17.15 -1.37
N THR A 51 16.84 -17.91 -2.47
CA THR A 51 17.50 -17.62 -3.75
C THR A 51 16.55 -17.05 -4.78
N GLY A 52 15.24 -17.23 -4.57
CA GLY A 52 14.14 -16.79 -5.42
C GLY A 52 13.54 -15.43 -5.02
N ALA A 53 12.34 -15.18 -5.50
CA ALA A 53 11.45 -14.16 -4.94
C ALA A 53 10.82 -14.71 -3.65
N GLU A 54 10.58 -13.86 -2.66
CA GLU A 54 9.87 -14.26 -1.44
C GLU A 54 9.04 -13.10 -0.91
N ILE A 55 7.83 -13.41 -0.45
CA ILE A 55 6.86 -12.43 0.01
C ILE A 55 6.73 -12.46 1.54
N SER A 56 6.78 -11.30 2.14
CA SER A 56 6.52 -11.11 3.57
C SER A 56 5.43 -10.07 3.77
N PHE A 57 4.46 -10.36 4.62
CA PHE A 57 3.43 -9.42 5.04
C PHE A 57 3.71 -8.92 6.45
N GLU A 58 3.57 -7.62 6.68
CA GLU A 58 3.66 -7.05 8.04
C GLU A 58 2.57 -7.64 8.96
N LYS A 59 1.38 -7.81 8.42
CA LYS A 59 0.23 -8.41 9.12
C LYS A 59 -0.46 -9.41 8.20
N LYS A 60 -0.81 -10.57 8.73
CA LYS A 60 -1.59 -11.61 8.01
C LYS A 60 -3.08 -11.57 8.38
N THR A 61 -3.49 -10.62 9.19
CA THR A 61 -4.89 -10.41 9.57
C THR A 61 -5.31 -8.99 9.23
N ILE A 62 -6.44 -8.88 8.56
CA ILE A 62 -7.11 -7.63 8.22
C ILE A 62 -8.24 -7.45 9.22
N ASP A 63 -8.22 -6.39 10.00
CA ASP A 63 -9.29 -6.06 10.93
C ASP A 63 -10.07 -4.85 10.41
N TYR A 64 -11.35 -5.06 10.13
CA TYR A 64 -12.26 -4.01 9.71
C TYR A 64 -12.90 -3.28 10.88
N GLY A 65 -12.76 -3.80 12.12
CA GLY A 65 -13.43 -3.28 13.29
C GLY A 65 -14.94 -3.50 13.24
N THR A 66 -15.69 -2.56 13.81
CA THR A 66 -17.16 -2.57 13.77
C THR A 66 -17.66 -1.67 12.65
N LEU A 67 -18.51 -2.22 11.80
CA LEU A 67 -19.17 -1.58 10.67
C LEU A 67 -20.68 -1.64 10.86
N LYS A 68 -21.42 -0.79 10.15
CA LYS A 68 -22.88 -0.89 10.01
C LYS A 68 -23.23 -1.43 8.63
N VAL A 69 -24.41 -2.01 8.51
CA VAL A 69 -24.93 -2.44 7.21
C VAL A 69 -24.96 -1.26 6.23
N GLY A 70 -24.32 -1.43 5.08
CA GLY A 70 -24.14 -0.41 4.04
C GLY A 70 -22.77 0.29 4.08
N ASP A 71 -21.98 0.13 5.15
CA ASP A 71 -20.67 0.71 5.24
C ASP A 71 -19.68 0.02 4.26
N VAL A 72 -18.75 0.82 3.76
CA VAL A 72 -17.61 0.37 2.93
C VAL A 72 -16.33 0.73 3.66
N ARG A 73 -15.46 -0.26 3.83
CA ARG A 73 -14.16 -0.07 4.48
C ARG A 73 -13.03 -0.65 3.65
N ALA A 74 -12.06 0.20 3.30
CA ALA A 74 -10.82 -0.22 2.67
C ALA A 74 -9.70 -0.34 3.72
N VAL A 75 -8.89 -1.38 3.61
CA VAL A 75 -7.67 -1.60 4.41
C VAL A 75 -6.53 -1.92 3.47
N GLU A 76 -5.38 -1.35 3.73
CA GLU A 76 -4.16 -1.59 2.96
C GLU A 76 -3.28 -2.62 3.68
N MET A 77 -2.86 -3.64 2.92
CA MET A 77 -1.96 -4.70 3.38
C MET A 77 -0.60 -4.49 2.76
N VAL A 78 0.36 -4.07 3.58
CA VAL A 78 1.74 -3.89 3.12
C VAL A 78 2.42 -5.25 3.00
N TYR A 79 3.05 -5.48 1.85
CA TYR A 79 3.90 -6.63 1.61
C TYR A 79 5.27 -6.18 1.09
N THR A 80 6.28 -6.98 1.39
CA THR A 80 7.67 -6.70 1.04
C THR A 80 8.27 -7.90 0.33
N ASN A 81 9.02 -7.66 -0.73
CA ASN A 81 9.83 -8.69 -1.34
C ASN A 81 11.14 -8.86 -0.53
N ILE A 82 11.19 -9.90 0.27
CA ILE A 82 12.38 -10.27 1.07
C ILE A 82 13.32 -11.25 0.34
N GLY A 83 12.98 -11.61 -0.91
CA GLY A 83 13.76 -12.46 -1.77
C GLY A 83 14.89 -11.73 -2.49
N LYS A 84 15.55 -12.44 -3.41
CA LYS A 84 16.65 -11.92 -4.23
C LYS A 84 16.26 -11.70 -5.70
N LYS A 85 15.08 -12.16 -6.11
CA LYS A 85 14.53 -11.98 -7.47
C LYS A 85 13.27 -11.11 -7.44
N PRO A 86 12.88 -10.49 -8.56
CA PRO A 86 11.65 -9.73 -8.65
C PRO A 86 10.43 -10.58 -8.27
N LEU A 87 9.58 -10.04 -7.39
CA LEU A 87 8.34 -10.66 -6.95
C LEU A 87 7.19 -10.16 -7.83
N LEU A 88 6.39 -11.07 -8.37
CA LEU A 88 5.19 -10.76 -9.12
C LEU A 88 3.98 -11.39 -8.44
N LEU A 89 2.97 -10.60 -8.13
CA LEU A 89 1.68 -11.10 -7.71
C LEU A 89 0.89 -11.55 -8.96
N GLU A 90 0.64 -12.84 -9.07
CA GLU A 90 -0.04 -13.45 -10.20
C GLU A 90 -1.56 -13.30 -10.07
N ASN A 91 -2.08 -13.56 -8.87
CA ASN A 91 -3.50 -13.47 -8.60
C ASN A 91 -3.78 -13.16 -7.12
N VAL A 92 -4.84 -12.40 -6.87
CA VAL A 92 -5.38 -12.17 -5.52
C VAL A 92 -6.88 -12.41 -5.57
N THR A 93 -7.34 -13.38 -4.79
CA THR A 93 -8.74 -13.81 -4.78
C THR A 93 -9.33 -13.71 -3.38
N THR A 94 -10.65 -13.51 -3.32
CA THR A 94 -11.42 -13.50 -2.07
C THR A 94 -12.48 -14.60 -2.13
N ASN A 95 -12.97 -15.00 -0.96
CA ASN A 95 -14.06 -15.99 -0.86
C ASN A 95 -15.45 -15.35 -0.72
N CYS A 96 -15.60 -14.06 -1.05
CA CYS A 96 -16.85 -13.30 -0.93
C CYS A 96 -16.94 -12.19 -1.98
N ASP A 97 -18.09 -12.08 -2.63
CA ASP A 97 -18.42 -10.95 -3.53
C ASP A 97 -18.58 -9.61 -2.79
N CYS A 98 -18.52 -9.64 -1.46
CA CYS A 98 -18.53 -8.45 -0.59
C CYS A 98 -17.14 -7.84 -0.39
N THR A 99 -16.11 -8.42 -0.99
CA THR A 99 -14.72 -7.99 -0.84
C THR A 99 -14.08 -7.80 -2.20
N GLU A 100 -13.62 -6.59 -2.46
CA GLU A 100 -12.87 -6.23 -3.66
C GLU A 100 -11.39 -6.08 -3.32
N VAL A 101 -10.51 -6.43 -4.26
CA VAL A 101 -9.05 -6.34 -4.08
C VAL A 101 -8.42 -5.62 -5.26
N GLU A 102 -7.52 -4.70 -4.93
CA GLU A 102 -6.70 -3.96 -5.90
C GLU A 102 -5.24 -4.16 -5.55
N TRP A 103 -4.41 -4.50 -6.53
CA TRP A 103 -2.97 -4.68 -6.35
C TRP A 103 -2.19 -4.33 -7.61
N SER A 104 -0.89 -4.06 -7.44
CA SER A 104 0.03 -3.81 -8.54
C SER A 104 0.36 -5.11 -9.29
N ARG A 105 0.29 -5.07 -10.62
CA ARG A 105 0.73 -6.17 -11.50
C ARG A 105 2.18 -5.98 -11.97
N LYS A 106 2.90 -5.00 -11.40
CA LYS A 106 4.29 -4.74 -11.74
C LYS A 106 5.20 -5.60 -10.86
N PRO A 107 6.33 -6.10 -11.41
CA PRO A 107 7.32 -6.80 -10.59
C PRO A 107 7.87 -5.90 -9.49
N LEU A 108 7.85 -6.40 -8.26
CA LEU A 108 8.40 -5.73 -7.09
C LEU A 108 9.85 -6.17 -6.87
N MET A 109 10.78 -5.23 -6.92
CA MET A 109 12.21 -5.51 -6.79
C MET A 109 12.56 -5.95 -5.37
N PRO A 110 13.66 -6.72 -5.18
CA PRO A 110 14.16 -7.11 -3.86
C PRO A 110 14.29 -5.94 -2.90
N GLY A 111 13.83 -6.14 -1.65
CA GLY A 111 13.85 -5.15 -0.58
C GLY A 111 12.84 -4.01 -0.73
N LYS A 112 11.97 -4.05 -1.73
CA LYS A 112 10.90 -3.05 -1.91
C LYS A 112 9.58 -3.57 -1.34
N SER A 113 8.72 -2.62 -0.96
CA SER A 113 7.38 -2.88 -0.46
C SER A 113 6.33 -2.28 -1.39
N ASP A 114 5.15 -2.87 -1.38
CA ASP A 114 3.96 -2.38 -2.09
C ASP A 114 2.73 -2.75 -1.27
N VAL A 115 1.53 -2.36 -1.71
CA VAL A 115 0.30 -2.56 -0.97
C VAL A 115 -0.74 -3.34 -1.79
N ILE A 116 -1.51 -4.18 -1.10
CA ILE A 116 -2.76 -4.74 -1.60
C ILE A 116 -3.87 -4.01 -0.86
N LYS A 117 -4.75 -3.34 -1.59
CA LYS A 117 -5.92 -2.67 -1.04
C LYS A 117 -7.09 -3.65 -1.05
N VAL A 118 -7.68 -3.86 0.11
CA VAL A 118 -8.81 -4.77 0.31
C VAL A 118 -9.99 -3.97 0.80
N THR A 119 -11.04 -3.87 -0.03
CA THR A 119 -12.25 -3.11 0.24
C THR A 119 -13.39 -4.06 0.57
N TYR A 120 -13.97 -3.90 1.75
CA TYR A 120 -15.12 -4.69 2.21
C TYR A 120 -16.38 -3.84 2.24
N THR A 121 -17.47 -4.39 1.69
CA THR A 121 -18.82 -3.80 1.72
C THR A 121 -19.69 -4.60 2.69
N ALA A 122 -20.17 -3.97 3.75
CA ALA A 122 -20.99 -4.60 4.79
C ALA A 122 -22.43 -4.79 4.29
N LYS A 123 -22.73 -5.96 3.72
CA LYS A 123 -24.06 -6.26 3.17
C LYS A 123 -25.06 -6.79 4.21
N ASN A 124 -24.59 -7.56 5.18
CA ASN A 124 -25.42 -8.25 6.17
C ASN A 124 -24.80 -8.10 7.57
N PRO A 125 -25.62 -8.04 8.65
CA PRO A 125 -25.12 -8.02 10.01
C PRO A 125 -24.48 -9.36 10.38
N GLY A 126 -23.52 -9.36 11.29
CA GLY A 126 -22.83 -10.55 11.77
C GLY A 126 -21.32 -10.39 11.87
N LEU A 127 -20.63 -11.49 12.14
CA LEU A 127 -19.17 -11.51 12.21
C LEU A 127 -18.56 -11.62 10.82
N ILE A 128 -17.53 -10.81 10.57
CA ILE A 128 -16.71 -10.90 9.37
C ILE A 128 -15.62 -11.94 9.62
N SER A 129 -15.66 -13.04 8.86
CA SER A 129 -14.64 -14.08 8.88
C SER A 129 -14.45 -14.56 7.44
N LYS A 130 -13.57 -13.88 6.73
CA LYS A 130 -13.25 -14.15 5.32
C LYS A 130 -11.74 -14.29 5.16
N TRP A 131 -11.30 -14.67 3.98
CA TRP A 131 -9.89 -14.73 3.64
C TRP A 131 -9.63 -14.21 2.25
N VAL A 132 -8.43 -13.68 2.11
CA VAL A 132 -7.86 -13.25 0.84
C VAL A 132 -6.69 -14.18 0.53
N THR A 133 -6.70 -14.81 -0.62
CA THR A 133 -5.62 -15.68 -1.08
C THR A 133 -4.77 -14.90 -2.07
N VAL A 134 -3.49 -14.75 -1.76
CA VAL A 134 -2.49 -14.12 -2.61
C VAL A 134 -1.64 -15.22 -3.25
N MET A 135 -1.55 -15.22 -4.57
CA MET A 135 -0.70 -16.11 -5.36
C MET A 135 0.40 -15.30 -6.03
N SER A 136 1.63 -15.81 -6.00
CA SER A 136 2.80 -15.11 -6.53
C SER A 136 3.84 -16.11 -7.05
N ASN A 137 4.87 -15.60 -7.73
CA ASN A 137 6.04 -16.36 -8.15
C ASN A 137 7.08 -16.54 -7.02
N ALA A 138 6.70 -16.31 -5.77
CA ALA A 138 7.57 -16.51 -4.62
C ALA A 138 7.83 -18.01 -4.36
N GLU A 139 8.87 -18.32 -3.58
CA GLU A 139 9.09 -19.70 -3.08
C GLU A 139 7.89 -20.14 -2.23
N THR A 140 7.30 -19.20 -1.45
CA THR A 140 5.96 -19.35 -0.87
C THR A 140 4.92 -18.86 -1.87
N ASP A 141 4.49 -19.73 -2.79
CA ASP A 141 3.61 -19.41 -3.92
C ASP A 141 2.23 -18.91 -3.51
N ARG A 142 1.74 -19.31 -2.33
CA ARG A 142 0.42 -18.98 -1.80
C ARG A 142 0.48 -18.48 -0.35
N VAL A 143 -0.11 -17.30 -0.12
CA VAL A 143 -0.32 -16.75 1.23
C VAL A 143 -1.81 -16.49 1.46
N ILE A 144 -2.32 -16.91 2.62
CA ILE A 144 -3.71 -16.67 3.04
C ILE A 144 -3.71 -15.59 4.12
N LEU A 145 -4.43 -14.49 3.84
CA LEU A 145 -4.67 -13.39 4.77
C LEU A 145 -6.08 -13.57 5.33
N LYS A 146 -6.22 -13.51 6.65
CA LYS A 146 -7.52 -13.62 7.33
C LYS A 146 -8.13 -12.23 7.51
N THR A 147 -9.44 -12.15 7.40
CA THR A 147 -10.17 -10.92 7.71
C THR A 147 -11.05 -11.12 8.93
N SER A 148 -11.18 -10.11 9.76
CA SER A 148 -12.01 -10.08 10.97
C SER A 148 -12.75 -8.76 11.08
N GLY A 149 -13.83 -8.77 11.85
CA GLY A 149 -14.64 -7.59 12.14
C GLY A 149 -16.06 -7.98 12.53
N LYS A 150 -16.90 -6.97 12.77
CA LYS A 150 -18.32 -7.14 13.08
C LYS A 150 -19.14 -6.15 12.27
N VAL A 151 -20.26 -6.60 11.72
CA VAL A 151 -21.27 -5.75 11.11
C VAL A 151 -22.49 -5.70 12.02
N GLU A 152 -22.90 -4.51 12.41
CA GLU A 152 -24.10 -4.25 13.19
C GLU A 152 -25.24 -3.77 12.29
N GLU A 153 -26.46 -3.97 12.73
CA GLU A 153 -27.64 -3.41 12.07
C GLU A 153 -27.55 -1.87 12.05
N LYS A 154 -28.27 -1.27 11.12
CA LYS A 154 -28.26 0.20 10.95
C LYS A 154 -29.15 0.88 11.97
#